data_e7820fc723a1051843ca52e5980f421a
#
_entry.id   e7820fc723a1051843ca52e5980f421a
#
_cell.length_a   1.000
_cell.length_b   1.000
_cell.length_c   1.000
_cell.angle_alpha   90.00
_cell.angle_beta   90.00
_cell.angle_gamma   90.00
#
_symmetry.space_group_name_H-M   'P 1'
#
loop_
_entity.id
_entity.type
_entity.pdbx_description
1 polymer ?
#
loop_
_entity_poly.entity_id
_entity_poly.type
_entity_poly.pdbx_seq_one_letter_code
_entity_poly.pdbx_strand_id
1 'polypeptide(L)'
;MPFSGTKVLVTGGAGFVGSNLVDRLVEMKANLIVLDDLFTGRKNNIQNLDKIEFVEGSVADTKIVNELVEGVDYIFHLAVRNIIVSTKEPELDFEVNARGTFNILLAAKKYGIKRLIYTSSASIYGNPHYLPINEFDNINILNPYAASKFTGECNCFAYYESFRVPVAVVRYSNVYGIRQNPGNPYCGVISKFFDSAMEGKPIQIHGDGEQTRDFTYVTDAVDATILAALSPKAEGQVFNVGSGKETTINYLASQINNLCGGKSEIKHIDRRDIDNIRRRVMNIEKIRHFLRWVPTVNLQAGLRNTYQWLRENKGI
;
A
#
# COMPACT_ATOMS: atom_id res chain seq x y z
N MET A 1 -11.27 15.13 -17.51
CA MET A 1 -10.72 14.47 -16.32
C MET A 1 -9.31 13.98 -16.63
N PRO A 2 -8.39 13.94 -15.67
CA PRO A 2 -6.96 13.74 -15.97
C PRO A 2 -6.62 12.44 -16.72
N PHE A 3 -7.38 11.35 -16.48
CA PHE A 3 -7.16 10.06 -17.15
C PHE A 3 -8.18 9.76 -18.26
N SER A 4 -9.01 10.72 -18.65
CA SER A 4 -10.01 10.49 -19.71
C SER A 4 -9.33 10.09 -21.02
N GLY A 5 -9.72 8.92 -21.55
CA GLY A 5 -9.17 8.36 -22.77
C GLY A 5 -7.76 7.75 -22.66
N THR A 6 -7.18 7.69 -21.45
CA THR A 6 -5.89 7.03 -21.24
C THR A 6 -6.09 5.55 -20.87
N LYS A 7 -5.19 4.68 -21.35
CA LYS A 7 -5.15 3.26 -20.98
C LYS A 7 -4.26 3.09 -19.76
N VAL A 8 -4.78 2.50 -18.68
CA VAL A 8 -4.11 2.41 -17.38
C VAL A 8 -4.08 0.97 -16.91
N LEU A 9 -2.89 0.46 -16.58
CA LEU A 9 -2.71 -0.84 -15.94
C LEU A 9 -2.55 -0.67 -14.43
N VAL A 10 -3.36 -1.40 -13.65
CA VAL A 10 -3.22 -1.51 -12.21
C VAL A 10 -2.89 -2.96 -11.85
N THR A 11 -1.68 -3.23 -11.38
CA THR A 11 -1.34 -4.55 -10.86
C THR A 11 -1.64 -4.64 -9.36
N GLY A 12 -2.16 -5.75 -8.88
CA GLY A 12 -2.64 -5.87 -7.51
C GLY A 12 -3.94 -5.09 -7.27
N GLY A 13 -4.74 -4.86 -8.34
CA GLY A 13 -5.92 -4.02 -8.30
C GLY A 13 -7.12 -4.61 -7.57
N ALA A 14 -7.16 -5.92 -7.31
CA ALA A 14 -8.17 -6.56 -6.48
C ALA A 14 -7.82 -6.57 -4.98
N GLY A 15 -6.60 -6.11 -4.63
CA GLY A 15 -6.13 -5.96 -3.26
C GLY A 15 -6.78 -4.78 -2.52
N PHE A 16 -6.38 -4.60 -1.25
CA PHE A 16 -6.90 -3.55 -0.39
C PHE A 16 -6.71 -2.14 -0.97
N VAL A 17 -5.47 -1.70 -1.17
CA VAL A 17 -5.19 -0.36 -1.71
C VAL A 17 -5.55 -0.29 -3.19
N GLY A 18 -5.25 -1.35 -3.94
CA GLY A 18 -5.48 -1.42 -5.39
C GLY A 18 -6.94 -1.23 -5.76
N SER A 19 -7.88 -1.85 -5.06
CA SER A 19 -9.31 -1.72 -5.38
C SER A 19 -9.87 -0.32 -5.11
N ASN A 20 -9.37 0.37 -4.08
CA ASN A 20 -9.71 1.77 -3.85
C ASN A 20 -9.14 2.68 -4.95
N LEU A 21 -7.92 2.39 -5.43
CA LEU A 21 -7.32 3.10 -6.55
C LEU A 21 -8.09 2.85 -7.86
N VAL A 22 -8.47 1.60 -8.14
CA VAL A 22 -9.24 1.21 -9.34
C VAL A 22 -10.54 2.00 -9.41
N ASP A 23 -11.35 2.02 -8.33
CA ASP A 23 -12.61 2.76 -8.35
C ASP A 23 -12.39 4.26 -8.54
N ARG A 24 -11.34 4.82 -7.94
CA ARG A 24 -11.00 6.24 -8.13
C ARG A 24 -10.61 6.56 -9.58
N LEU A 25 -9.88 5.66 -10.24
CA LEU A 25 -9.50 5.81 -11.65
C LEU A 25 -10.70 5.62 -12.59
N VAL A 26 -11.66 4.74 -12.25
CA VAL A 26 -12.95 4.63 -12.98
C VAL A 26 -13.72 5.94 -12.92
N GLU A 27 -13.81 6.57 -11.73
CA GLU A 27 -14.43 7.89 -11.58
C GLU A 27 -13.73 8.95 -12.45
N MET A 28 -12.42 8.82 -12.64
CA MET A 28 -11.60 9.71 -13.47
C MET A 28 -11.65 9.36 -14.97
N LYS A 29 -12.48 8.40 -15.37
CA LYS A 29 -12.73 7.96 -16.76
C LYS A 29 -11.50 7.37 -17.47
N ALA A 30 -10.65 6.66 -16.73
CA ALA A 30 -9.57 5.87 -17.30
C ALA A 30 -10.11 4.58 -17.97
N ASN A 31 -9.46 4.15 -19.05
CA ASN A 31 -9.65 2.81 -19.60
C ASN A 31 -8.75 1.83 -18.84
N LEU A 32 -9.33 1.05 -17.94
CA LEU A 32 -8.59 0.28 -16.94
C LEU A 32 -8.40 -1.18 -17.32
N ILE A 33 -7.16 -1.65 -17.15
CA ILE A 33 -6.80 -3.06 -17.06
C ILE A 33 -6.35 -3.33 -15.63
N VAL A 34 -6.88 -4.37 -15.02
CA VAL A 34 -6.46 -4.84 -13.69
C VAL A 34 -5.83 -6.22 -13.81
N LEU A 35 -4.58 -6.36 -13.39
CA LEU A 35 -3.89 -7.64 -13.26
C LEU A 35 -3.77 -8.00 -11.78
N ASP A 36 -4.35 -9.13 -11.38
CA ASP A 36 -4.29 -9.63 -9.99
C ASP A 36 -4.36 -11.16 -9.97
N ASP A 37 -3.53 -11.81 -9.17
CA ASP A 37 -3.53 -13.28 -9.04
C ASP A 37 -4.45 -13.78 -7.92
N LEU A 38 -5.21 -12.88 -7.31
CA LEU A 38 -6.18 -13.14 -6.24
C LEU A 38 -5.58 -13.83 -4.99
N PHE A 39 -4.27 -13.74 -4.78
CA PHE A 39 -3.63 -14.33 -3.61
C PHE A 39 -4.20 -13.77 -2.28
N THR A 40 -4.37 -12.45 -2.21
CA THR A 40 -5.06 -11.76 -1.11
C THR A 40 -6.20 -10.87 -1.60
N GLY A 41 -6.18 -10.55 -2.88
CA GLY A 41 -7.20 -9.78 -3.57
C GLY A 41 -8.51 -10.56 -3.74
N ARG A 42 -9.60 -9.84 -3.95
CA ARG A 42 -10.92 -10.40 -4.25
C ARG A 42 -11.60 -9.56 -5.31
N LYS A 43 -12.18 -10.18 -6.33
CA LYS A 43 -12.93 -9.47 -7.39
C LYS A 43 -14.02 -8.57 -6.80
N ASN A 44 -14.67 -9.01 -5.72
CA ASN A 44 -15.72 -8.25 -5.03
C ASN A 44 -15.21 -6.98 -4.31
N ASN A 45 -13.91 -6.76 -4.21
CA ASN A 45 -13.37 -5.48 -3.72
C ASN A 45 -13.54 -4.36 -4.76
N ILE A 46 -13.70 -4.69 -6.04
CA ILE A 46 -13.86 -3.72 -7.13
C ILE A 46 -15.35 -3.48 -7.35
N GLN A 47 -15.83 -2.25 -7.10
CA GLN A 47 -17.25 -1.90 -7.23
C GLN A 47 -17.70 -1.81 -8.70
N ASN A 48 -16.79 -1.45 -9.60
CA ASN A 48 -17.06 -1.20 -11.01
C ASN A 48 -16.39 -2.26 -11.90
N LEU A 49 -16.54 -3.53 -11.56
CA LEU A 49 -15.92 -4.65 -12.28
C LEU A 49 -16.37 -4.72 -13.75
N ASP A 50 -17.59 -4.29 -14.05
CA ASP A 50 -18.17 -4.20 -15.39
C ASP A 50 -17.55 -3.09 -16.28
N LYS A 51 -16.80 -2.15 -15.68
CA LYS A 51 -16.17 -1.02 -16.37
C LYS A 51 -14.68 -1.18 -16.60
N ILE A 52 -14.12 -2.34 -16.28
CA ILE A 52 -12.69 -2.62 -16.38
C ILE A 52 -12.44 -3.94 -17.12
N GLU A 53 -11.26 -4.06 -17.69
CA GLU A 53 -10.73 -5.35 -18.13
C GLU A 53 -10.01 -6.01 -16.95
N PHE A 54 -10.53 -7.14 -16.46
CA PHE A 54 -9.92 -7.88 -15.37
C PHE A 54 -9.18 -9.11 -15.90
N VAL A 55 -7.86 -9.17 -15.65
CA VAL A 55 -7.01 -10.30 -16.00
C VAL A 55 -6.53 -10.98 -14.72
N GLU A 56 -6.90 -12.25 -14.55
CA GLU A 56 -6.41 -13.08 -13.45
C GLU A 56 -5.04 -13.65 -13.83
N GLY A 57 -3.99 -13.22 -13.12
CA GLY A 57 -2.63 -13.62 -13.42
C GLY A 57 -1.59 -12.93 -12.54
N SER A 58 -0.36 -13.39 -12.63
CA SER A 58 0.75 -12.89 -11.82
C SER A 58 1.66 -11.96 -12.62
N VAL A 59 2.19 -10.91 -11.96
CA VAL A 59 3.26 -10.05 -12.49
C VAL A 59 4.57 -10.81 -12.71
N ALA A 60 4.73 -11.98 -12.10
CA ALA A 60 5.86 -12.88 -12.36
C ALA A 60 5.81 -13.52 -13.76
N ASP A 61 4.62 -13.59 -14.39
CA ASP A 61 4.46 -14.07 -15.75
C ASP A 61 4.85 -12.98 -16.77
N THR A 62 6.03 -13.14 -17.36
CA THR A 62 6.58 -12.19 -18.33
C THR A 62 5.70 -12.05 -19.57
N LYS A 63 5.01 -13.12 -20.01
CA LYS A 63 4.16 -13.11 -21.21
C LYS A 63 2.93 -12.24 -20.95
N ILE A 64 2.20 -12.49 -19.88
CA ILE A 64 1.03 -11.72 -19.47
C ILE A 64 1.40 -10.23 -19.33
N VAL A 65 2.51 -9.93 -18.61
CA VAL A 65 2.95 -8.54 -18.43
C VAL A 65 3.24 -7.85 -19.76
N ASN A 66 3.95 -8.51 -20.69
CA ASN A 66 4.24 -7.93 -22.00
C ASN A 66 2.97 -7.65 -22.82
N GLU A 67 2.01 -8.57 -22.82
CA GLU A 67 0.73 -8.41 -23.54
C GLU A 67 -0.09 -7.23 -22.97
N LEU A 68 -0.13 -7.09 -21.63
CA LEU A 68 -0.94 -6.07 -20.99
C LEU A 68 -0.34 -4.66 -21.02
N VAL A 69 0.98 -4.53 -21.06
CA VAL A 69 1.66 -3.21 -21.08
C VAL A 69 1.64 -2.59 -22.48
N GLU A 70 1.41 -3.35 -23.54
CA GLU A 70 1.36 -2.82 -24.90
C GLU A 70 0.23 -1.78 -25.05
N GLY A 71 0.63 -0.56 -25.42
CA GLY A 71 -0.27 0.57 -25.62
C GLY A 71 -0.83 1.19 -24.31
N VAL A 72 -0.26 0.86 -23.16
CA VAL A 72 -0.62 1.46 -21.87
C VAL A 72 0.06 2.81 -21.69
N ASP A 73 -0.68 3.79 -21.20
CA ASP A 73 -0.16 5.14 -20.88
C ASP A 73 0.44 5.20 -19.46
N TYR A 74 -0.26 4.61 -18.48
CA TYR A 74 0.12 4.66 -17.06
C TYR A 74 0.09 3.27 -16.44
N ILE A 75 1.08 2.99 -15.58
CA ILE A 75 1.13 1.78 -14.80
C ILE A 75 1.15 2.12 -13.30
N PHE A 76 0.20 1.58 -12.54
CA PHE A 76 0.23 1.59 -11.08
C PHE A 76 0.59 0.19 -10.59
N HIS A 77 1.80 0.03 -10.09
CA HIS A 77 2.32 -1.28 -9.69
C HIS A 77 2.18 -1.47 -8.18
N LEU A 78 1.09 -2.16 -7.77
CA LEU A 78 0.76 -2.46 -6.38
C LEU A 78 0.82 -3.97 -6.05
N ALA A 79 0.97 -4.85 -7.05
CA ALA A 79 1.10 -6.29 -6.82
C ALA A 79 2.28 -6.58 -5.88
N VAL A 80 2.04 -7.36 -4.82
CA VAL A 80 3.02 -7.59 -3.76
C VAL A 80 2.67 -8.81 -2.91
N ARG A 81 3.69 -9.53 -2.41
CA ARG A 81 3.60 -10.41 -1.24
C ARG A 81 4.00 -9.61 -0.01
N ASN A 82 3.19 -9.68 1.05
CA ASN A 82 3.41 -8.91 2.26
C ASN A 82 4.48 -9.52 3.17
N ILE A 83 4.87 -8.81 4.23
CA ILE A 83 5.95 -9.19 5.16
C ILE A 83 5.79 -10.60 5.77
N ILE A 84 4.56 -11.06 6.02
CA ILE A 84 4.33 -12.39 6.63
C ILE A 84 4.62 -13.48 5.60
N VAL A 85 4.14 -13.32 4.36
CA VAL A 85 4.43 -14.23 3.24
C VAL A 85 5.92 -14.21 2.95
N SER A 86 6.52 -13.03 2.84
CA SER A 86 7.94 -12.86 2.54
C SER A 86 8.86 -13.55 3.56
N THR A 87 8.44 -13.61 4.82
CA THR A 87 9.21 -14.29 5.87
C THR A 87 9.05 -15.82 5.80
N LYS A 88 7.86 -16.30 5.42
CA LYS A 88 7.56 -17.74 5.38
C LYS A 88 7.96 -18.38 4.05
N GLU A 89 7.79 -17.65 2.96
CA GLU A 89 7.98 -18.10 1.57
C GLU A 89 8.82 -17.06 0.80
N PRO A 90 10.11 -16.89 1.12
CA PRO A 90 10.95 -15.83 0.55
C PRO A 90 11.15 -15.99 -0.97
N GLU A 91 11.06 -17.19 -1.53
CA GLU A 91 11.12 -17.42 -2.96
C GLU A 91 9.91 -16.81 -3.66
N LEU A 92 8.70 -16.98 -3.09
CA LEU A 92 7.48 -16.39 -3.62
C LEU A 92 7.50 -14.86 -3.54
N ASP A 93 8.08 -14.31 -2.46
CA ASP A 93 8.34 -12.87 -2.35
C ASP A 93 9.24 -12.39 -3.50
N PHE A 94 10.38 -13.06 -3.71
CA PHE A 94 11.32 -12.68 -4.75
C PHE A 94 10.68 -12.71 -6.15
N GLU A 95 9.95 -13.79 -6.49
CA GLU A 95 9.29 -13.94 -7.78
C GLU A 95 8.26 -12.85 -8.04
N VAL A 96 7.47 -12.48 -7.05
CA VAL A 96 6.41 -11.47 -7.22
C VAL A 96 6.94 -10.05 -7.03
N ASN A 97 7.65 -9.79 -5.94
CA ASN A 97 8.02 -8.42 -5.57
C ASN A 97 9.24 -7.91 -6.36
N ALA A 98 10.26 -8.76 -6.56
CA ALA A 98 11.48 -8.36 -7.27
C ALA A 98 11.38 -8.65 -8.78
N ARG A 99 11.18 -9.93 -9.17
CA ARG A 99 11.06 -10.31 -10.58
C ARG A 99 9.85 -9.68 -11.26
N GLY A 100 8.68 -9.67 -10.59
CA GLY A 100 7.46 -9.03 -11.11
C GLY A 100 7.67 -7.54 -11.40
N THR A 101 8.30 -6.80 -10.48
CA THR A 101 8.66 -5.39 -10.72
C THR A 101 9.63 -5.24 -11.89
N PHE A 102 10.61 -6.13 -12.00
CA PHE A 102 11.55 -6.15 -13.13
C PHE A 102 10.85 -6.42 -14.47
N ASN A 103 9.89 -7.34 -14.53
CA ASN A 103 9.07 -7.60 -15.72
C ASN A 103 8.27 -6.36 -16.17
N ILE A 104 7.66 -5.64 -15.23
CA ILE A 104 6.95 -4.40 -15.50
C ILE A 104 7.90 -3.33 -16.08
N LEU A 105 9.10 -3.18 -15.52
CA LEU A 105 10.09 -2.23 -16.02
C LEU A 105 10.61 -2.58 -17.42
N LEU A 106 10.84 -3.86 -17.70
CA LEU A 106 11.22 -4.33 -19.04
C LEU A 106 10.15 -4.00 -20.07
N ALA A 107 8.89 -4.30 -19.77
CA ALA A 107 7.77 -4.01 -20.64
C ALA A 107 7.57 -2.49 -20.81
N ALA A 108 7.66 -1.72 -19.72
CA ALA A 108 7.58 -0.26 -19.76
C ALA A 108 8.66 0.37 -20.65
N LYS A 109 9.89 -0.15 -20.56
CA LYS A 109 10.99 0.26 -21.47
C LYS A 109 10.71 -0.10 -22.93
N LYS A 110 10.18 -1.31 -23.17
CA LYS A 110 9.93 -1.82 -24.54
C LYS A 110 8.87 -1.03 -25.27
N TYR A 111 7.75 -0.73 -24.60
CA TYR A 111 6.58 -0.14 -25.25
C TYR A 111 6.48 1.38 -25.09
N GLY A 112 7.21 1.94 -24.12
CA GLY A 112 7.10 3.35 -23.76
C GLY A 112 5.78 3.66 -23.04
N ILE A 113 5.87 4.38 -21.93
CA ILE A 113 4.72 4.76 -21.09
C ILE A 113 4.85 6.22 -20.68
N LYS A 114 3.77 6.84 -20.24
CA LYS A 114 3.80 8.19 -19.68
C LYS A 114 4.29 8.23 -18.24
N ARG A 115 3.94 7.20 -17.42
CA ARG A 115 4.40 7.09 -16.03
C ARG A 115 4.20 5.70 -15.46
N LEU A 116 5.21 5.21 -14.72
CA LEU A 116 5.12 4.07 -13.79
C LEU A 116 5.13 4.59 -12.35
N ILE A 117 4.12 4.24 -11.58
CA ILE A 117 4.11 4.44 -10.13
C ILE A 117 4.42 3.11 -9.45
N TYR A 118 5.54 3.08 -8.74
CA TYR A 118 5.91 1.95 -7.90
C TYR A 118 5.54 2.21 -6.45
N THR A 119 4.75 1.31 -5.86
CA THR A 119 4.41 1.41 -4.44
C THR A 119 5.42 0.67 -3.59
N SER A 120 6.24 1.41 -2.88
CA SER A 120 7.20 0.93 -1.90
C SER A 120 6.63 1.00 -0.48
N SER A 121 7.47 0.86 0.53
CA SER A 121 7.05 0.74 1.93
C SER A 121 8.02 1.42 2.89
N ALA A 122 7.50 2.00 3.97
CA ALA A 122 8.29 2.46 5.10
C ALA A 122 9.09 1.33 5.79
N SER A 123 8.82 0.07 5.48
CA SER A 123 9.58 -1.07 6.02
C SER A 123 11.06 -1.05 5.65
N ILE A 124 11.42 -0.38 4.55
CA ILE A 124 12.82 -0.26 4.12
C ILE A 124 13.70 0.55 5.09
N TYR A 125 13.09 1.42 5.89
CA TYR A 125 13.82 2.24 6.87
C TYR A 125 14.18 1.46 8.14
N GLY A 126 13.57 0.28 8.37
CA GLY A 126 13.83 -0.53 9.55
C GLY A 126 13.67 0.27 10.84
N ASN A 127 14.72 0.26 11.69
CA ASN A 127 14.80 1.08 12.90
C ASN A 127 15.46 2.42 12.56
N PRO A 128 14.71 3.50 12.41
CA PRO A 128 15.25 4.80 12.03
C PRO A 128 16.06 5.43 13.16
N HIS A 129 17.14 6.12 12.82
CA HIS A 129 17.94 6.88 13.78
C HIS A 129 17.28 8.21 14.17
N TYR A 130 16.56 8.81 13.24
CA TYR A 130 15.89 10.10 13.41
C TYR A 130 14.42 10.01 13.06
N LEU A 131 13.62 10.87 13.67
CA LEU A 131 12.18 11.01 13.43
C LEU A 131 11.81 12.50 13.35
N PRO A 132 10.90 12.87 12.44
CA PRO A 132 10.25 12.03 11.43
C PRO A 132 11.24 11.59 10.33
N ILE A 133 10.96 10.43 9.69
CA ILE A 133 11.84 9.79 8.69
C ILE A 133 11.77 10.56 7.36
N ASN A 134 12.90 10.95 6.81
CA ASN A 134 13.01 11.59 5.50
C ASN A 134 13.29 10.54 4.40
N GLU A 135 13.02 10.89 3.13
CA GLU A 135 13.25 10.00 1.99
C GLU A 135 14.73 9.67 1.76
N PHE A 136 15.63 10.54 2.25
CA PHE A 136 17.08 10.40 2.14
C PHE A 136 17.75 9.79 3.38
N ASP A 137 16.96 9.42 4.39
CA ASP A 137 17.51 8.75 5.57
C ASP A 137 18.01 7.35 5.23
N ASN A 138 18.91 6.84 6.04
CA ASN A 138 19.54 5.54 5.83
C ASN A 138 18.51 4.42 5.72
N ILE A 139 18.70 3.60 4.71
CA ILE A 139 17.94 2.36 4.52
C ILE A 139 18.50 1.30 5.48
N ASN A 140 17.61 0.67 6.23
CA ASN A 140 17.94 -0.39 7.20
C ASN A 140 17.03 -1.60 6.98
N ILE A 141 17.49 -2.56 6.20
CA ILE A 141 16.71 -3.73 5.79
C ILE A 141 16.70 -4.76 6.90
N LEU A 142 15.51 -5.08 7.44
CA LEU A 142 15.34 -6.01 8.56
C LEU A 142 14.63 -7.33 8.19
N ASN A 143 14.10 -7.46 6.97
CA ASN A 143 13.36 -8.64 6.53
C ASN A 143 13.33 -8.76 5.00
N PRO A 144 13.00 -9.96 4.45
CA PRO A 144 12.94 -10.17 2.98
C PRO A 144 11.99 -9.22 2.26
N TYR A 145 10.85 -8.89 2.85
CA TYR A 145 9.90 -7.94 2.27
C TYR A 145 10.52 -6.55 2.04
N ALA A 146 11.22 -6.03 3.05
CA ALA A 146 11.91 -4.74 2.90
C ALA A 146 13.01 -4.80 1.84
N ALA A 147 13.73 -5.93 1.75
CA ALA A 147 14.75 -6.16 0.74
C ALA A 147 14.15 -6.16 -0.67
N SER A 148 13.08 -6.90 -0.92
CA SER A 148 12.42 -6.97 -2.23
C SER A 148 11.78 -5.63 -2.63
N LYS A 149 11.18 -4.90 -1.69
CA LYS A 149 10.63 -3.55 -1.96
C LYS A 149 11.74 -2.56 -2.31
N PHE A 150 12.87 -2.59 -1.60
CA PHE A 150 14.00 -1.72 -1.92
C PHE A 150 14.70 -2.11 -3.24
N THR A 151 14.78 -3.40 -3.55
CA THR A 151 15.24 -3.87 -4.88
C THR A 151 14.38 -3.30 -6.00
N GLY A 152 13.05 -3.27 -5.82
CA GLY A 152 12.14 -2.63 -6.78
C GLY A 152 12.42 -1.14 -6.97
N GLU A 153 12.68 -0.39 -5.89
CA GLU A 153 13.07 1.03 -5.97
C GLU A 153 14.39 1.22 -6.74
N CYS A 154 15.41 0.43 -6.39
CA CYS A 154 16.71 0.49 -7.06
C CYS A 154 16.57 0.25 -8.58
N ASN A 155 15.79 -0.74 -8.97
CA ASN A 155 15.50 -1.02 -10.38
C ASN A 155 14.73 0.14 -11.04
N CYS A 156 13.72 0.71 -10.38
CA CYS A 156 12.98 1.87 -10.89
C CYS A 156 13.93 3.04 -11.22
N PHE A 157 14.81 3.41 -10.29
CA PHE A 157 15.75 4.51 -10.51
C PHE A 157 16.83 4.16 -11.55
N ALA A 158 17.34 2.92 -11.54
CA ALA A 158 18.28 2.48 -12.56
C ALA A 158 17.69 2.55 -13.98
N TYR A 159 16.39 2.16 -14.14
CA TYR A 159 15.71 2.25 -15.42
C TYR A 159 15.39 3.69 -15.83
N TYR A 160 15.08 4.55 -14.88
CA TYR A 160 14.92 5.98 -15.13
C TYR A 160 16.22 6.60 -15.64
N GLU A 161 17.32 6.40 -14.93
CA GLU A 161 18.62 7.00 -15.30
C GLU A 161 19.17 6.42 -16.61
N SER A 162 19.12 5.09 -16.79
CA SER A 162 19.76 4.43 -17.92
C SER A 162 18.90 4.43 -19.19
N PHE A 163 17.56 4.37 -19.05
CA PHE A 163 16.67 4.13 -20.17
C PHE A 163 15.56 5.18 -20.28
N ARG A 164 15.53 6.17 -19.40
CA ARG A 164 14.51 7.20 -19.35
C ARG A 164 13.09 6.68 -19.20
N VAL A 165 12.92 5.53 -18.55
CA VAL A 165 11.59 5.06 -18.15
C VAL A 165 11.02 6.01 -17.10
N PRO A 166 9.89 6.70 -17.35
CA PRO A 166 9.39 7.71 -16.43
C PRO A 166 8.75 7.06 -15.20
N VAL A 167 9.47 7.04 -14.08
CA VAL A 167 9.03 6.42 -12.81
C VAL A 167 8.77 7.46 -11.73
N ALA A 168 7.88 7.13 -10.79
CA ALA A 168 7.82 7.77 -9.47
C ALA A 168 7.57 6.68 -8.42
N VAL A 169 8.13 6.87 -7.22
CA VAL A 169 8.05 5.91 -6.13
C VAL A 169 7.28 6.53 -4.96
N VAL A 170 6.34 5.80 -4.38
CA VAL A 170 5.64 6.18 -3.14
C VAL A 170 5.92 5.16 -2.05
N ARG A 171 6.49 5.59 -0.93
CA ARG A 171 6.76 4.77 0.27
C ARG A 171 5.61 4.91 1.24
N TYR A 172 4.71 3.94 1.26
CA TYR A 172 3.58 3.96 2.17
C TYR A 172 3.99 3.73 3.62
N SER A 173 3.41 4.51 4.52
CA SER A 173 3.35 4.22 5.95
C SER A 173 2.36 3.06 6.22
N ASN A 174 1.77 2.98 7.40
CA ASN A 174 0.77 1.97 7.70
C ASN A 174 -0.60 2.38 7.12
N VAL A 175 -0.88 2.00 5.86
CA VAL A 175 -2.18 2.28 5.23
C VAL A 175 -3.27 1.42 5.87
N TYR A 176 -4.43 2.03 6.15
CA TYR A 176 -5.61 1.37 6.70
C TYR A 176 -6.91 1.94 6.09
N GLY A 177 -8.01 1.22 6.23
CA GLY A 177 -9.31 1.73 5.78
C GLY A 177 -10.25 0.66 5.25
N ILE A 178 -11.23 1.10 4.46
CA ILE A 178 -12.23 0.23 3.83
C ILE A 178 -11.57 -0.81 2.92
N ARG A 179 -12.18 -2.00 2.84
CA ARG A 179 -11.69 -3.19 2.08
C ARG A 179 -10.43 -3.85 2.64
N GLN A 180 -9.93 -3.39 3.78
CA GLN A 180 -8.91 -4.13 4.52
C GLN A 180 -9.59 -5.26 5.30
N ASN A 181 -9.70 -6.44 4.68
CA ASN A 181 -10.48 -7.56 5.19
C ASN A 181 -9.85 -8.17 6.46
N PRO A 182 -10.55 -8.18 7.62
CA PRO A 182 -10.07 -8.81 8.85
C PRO A 182 -9.82 -10.32 8.74
N GLY A 183 -10.61 -11.03 7.93
CA GLY A 183 -10.46 -12.46 7.65
C GLY A 183 -9.20 -12.81 6.86
N ASN A 184 -8.45 -11.81 6.36
CA ASN A 184 -7.15 -12.03 5.75
C ASN A 184 -6.09 -12.14 6.89
N PRO A 185 -5.42 -13.31 7.07
CA PRO A 185 -4.41 -13.49 8.12
C PRO A 185 -3.23 -12.52 8.00
N TYR A 186 -3.08 -11.91 6.83
CA TYR A 186 -2.02 -10.96 6.50
C TYR A 186 -2.43 -9.49 6.68
N CYS A 187 -3.62 -9.21 7.20
CA CYS A 187 -4.11 -7.84 7.39
C CYS A 187 -3.34 -7.08 8.49
N GLY A 188 -3.42 -5.74 8.44
CA GLY A 188 -2.79 -4.86 9.42
C GLY A 188 -3.44 -4.90 10.81
N VAL A 189 -2.78 -4.30 11.78
CA VAL A 189 -3.21 -4.29 13.20
C VAL A 189 -4.61 -3.72 13.40
N ILE A 190 -4.99 -2.67 12.66
CA ILE A 190 -6.32 -2.03 12.77
C ILE A 190 -7.43 -3.03 12.46
N SER A 191 -7.32 -3.80 11.36
CA SER A 191 -8.33 -4.80 11.00
C SER A 191 -8.43 -5.91 12.05
N LYS A 192 -7.30 -6.37 12.61
CA LYS A 192 -7.30 -7.38 13.67
C LYS A 192 -7.95 -6.88 14.96
N PHE A 193 -7.71 -5.62 15.31
CA PHE A 193 -8.33 -5.03 16.50
C PHE A 193 -9.84 -4.85 16.31
N PHE A 194 -10.29 -4.40 15.14
CA PHE A 194 -11.70 -4.35 14.84
C PHE A 194 -12.35 -5.74 14.87
N ASP A 195 -11.70 -6.75 14.31
CA ASP A 195 -12.21 -8.12 14.31
C ASP A 195 -12.46 -8.61 15.73
N SER A 196 -11.46 -8.48 16.60
CA SER A 196 -11.58 -8.84 18.03
C SER A 196 -12.65 -8.02 18.73
N ALA A 197 -12.62 -6.69 18.58
CA ALA A 197 -13.53 -5.80 19.31
C ALA A 197 -15.00 -5.97 18.90
N MET A 198 -15.28 -6.18 17.61
CA MET A 198 -16.65 -6.41 17.11
C MET A 198 -17.22 -7.75 17.56
N GLU A 199 -16.37 -8.74 17.83
CA GLU A 199 -16.76 -10.05 18.35
C GLU A 199 -16.73 -10.12 19.89
N GLY A 200 -16.40 -9.04 20.59
CA GLY A 200 -16.25 -9.02 22.05
C GLY A 200 -15.07 -9.85 22.57
N LYS A 201 -14.15 -10.25 21.68
CA LYS A 201 -12.93 -10.99 22.01
C LYS A 201 -11.85 -10.05 22.54
N PRO A 202 -10.86 -10.55 23.32
CA PRO A 202 -9.75 -9.74 23.77
C PRO A 202 -8.95 -9.15 22.61
N ILE A 203 -8.64 -7.86 22.70
CA ILE A 203 -7.72 -7.18 21.78
C ILE A 203 -6.29 -7.48 22.26
N GLN A 204 -5.53 -8.22 21.46
CA GLN A 204 -4.17 -8.63 21.80
C GLN A 204 -3.14 -7.63 21.28
N ILE A 205 -2.37 -7.06 22.19
CA ILE A 205 -1.25 -6.16 21.89
C ILE A 205 0.06 -6.89 22.10
N HIS A 206 0.88 -6.99 21.07
CA HIS A 206 2.22 -7.56 21.19
C HIS A 206 3.18 -6.57 21.85
N GLY A 207 3.82 -6.99 22.95
CA GLY A 207 4.71 -6.16 23.76
C GLY A 207 3.95 -5.18 24.65
N ASP A 208 4.58 -4.06 25.01
CA ASP A 208 4.04 -3.05 25.93
C ASP A 208 3.02 -2.09 25.30
N GLY A 209 2.83 -2.16 23.98
CA GLY A 209 1.90 -1.29 23.25
C GLY A 209 2.36 0.16 23.06
N GLU A 210 3.54 0.54 23.56
CA GLU A 210 4.11 1.87 23.41
C GLU A 210 4.86 2.06 22.09
N GLN A 211 4.97 1.01 21.27
CA GLN A 211 5.47 1.15 19.90
C GLN A 211 4.51 2.02 19.08
N THR A 212 5.09 2.91 18.26
CA THR A 212 4.30 3.83 17.44
C THR A 212 4.32 3.47 15.98
N ARG A 213 3.23 3.83 15.28
CA ARG A 213 3.13 3.77 13.83
C ARG A 213 2.48 5.06 13.31
N ASP A 214 2.76 5.36 12.06
CA ASP A 214 2.10 6.38 11.27
C ASP A 214 0.98 5.70 10.46
N PHE A 215 -0.26 6.02 10.77
CA PHE A 215 -1.44 5.44 10.11
C PHE A 215 -2.01 6.40 9.08
N THR A 216 -2.03 5.99 7.82
CA THR A 216 -2.58 6.77 6.71
C THR A 216 -3.85 6.13 6.19
N TYR A 217 -4.92 6.93 6.08
CA TYR A 217 -6.18 6.42 5.55
C TYR A 217 -6.05 6.12 4.05
N VAL A 218 -6.72 5.07 3.58
CA VAL A 218 -6.53 4.53 2.23
C VAL A 218 -6.82 5.55 1.12
N THR A 219 -7.81 6.41 1.29
CA THR A 219 -8.11 7.44 0.27
C THR A 219 -6.99 8.46 0.14
N ASP A 220 -6.36 8.86 1.25
CA ASP A 220 -5.21 9.77 1.22
C ASP A 220 -4.01 9.12 0.50
N ALA A 221 -3.76 7.81 0.75
CA ALA A 221 -2.70 7.07 0.05
C ALA A 221 -2.98 6.96 -1.45
N VAL A 222 -4.22 6.72 -1.85
CA VAL A 222 -4.67 6.68 -3.24
C VAL A 222 -4.48 8.05 -3.91
N ASP A 223 -4.90 9.13 -3.26
CA ASP A 223 -4.76 10.49 -3.82
C ASP A 223 -3.28 10.88 -3.98
N ALA A 224 -2.40 10.54 -3.03
CA ALA A 224 -0.95 10.73 -3.16
C ALA A 224 -0.39 9.99 -4.40
N THR A 225 -0.82 8.75 -4.59
CA THR A 225 -0.40 7.89 -5.70
C THR A 225 -0.84 8.45 -7.05
N ILE A 226 -2.07 8.94 -7.14
CA ILE A 226 -2.61 9.58 -8.34
C ILE A 226 -1.86 10.89 -8.65
N LEU A 227 -1.60 11.71 -7.64
CA LEU A 227 -0.84 12.95 -7.81
C LEU A 227 0.60 12.69 -8.29
N ALA A 228 1.24 11.62 -7.78
CA ALA A 228 2.56 11.20 -8.25
C ALA A 228 2.52 10.75 -9.73
N ALA A 229 1.42 10.18 -10.21
CA ALA A 229 1.26 9.81 -11.61
C ALA A 229 1.11 11.04 -12.53
N LEU A 230 0.37 12.05 -12.07
CA LEU A 230 -0.01 13.20 -12.88
C LEU A 230 1.02 14.35 -12.88
N SER A 231 1.81 14.47 -11.81
CA SER A 231 2.74 15.57 -11.66
C SER A 231 4.05 15.36 -12.45
N PRO A 232 4.43 16.27 -13.35
CA PRO A 232 5.76 16.21 -13.97
C PRO A 232 6.91 16.28 -12.94
N LYS A 233 6.70 16.95 -11.81
CA LYS A 233 7.68 17.06 -10.72
C LYS A 233 7.95 15.75 -9.99
N ALA A 234 7.11 14.73 -10.18
CA ALA A 234 7.28 13.42 -9.54
C ALA A 234 8.23 12.50 -10.31
N GLU A 235 8.58 12.84 -11.54
CA GLU A 235 9.43 12.00 -12.36
C GLU A 235 10.83 11.83 -11.76
N GLY A 236 11.27 10.56 -11.65
CA GLY A 236 12.53 10.23 -10.99
C GLY A 236 12.57 10.49 -9.50
N GLN A 237 11.42 10.69 -8.84
CA GLN A 237 11.35 11.03 -7.42
C GLN A 237 10.77 9.88 -6.58
N VAL A 238 11.17 9.88 -5.30
CA VAL A 238 10.55 9.07 -4.25
C VAL A 238 9.88 9.99 -3.23
N PHE A 239 8.70 9.57 -2.74
CA PHE A 239 7.94 10.32 -1.74
C PHE A 239 7.49 9.42 -0.59
N ASN A 240 7.66 9.90 0.63
CA ASN A 240 7.00 9.35 1.79
C ASN A 240 5.52 9.72 1.79
N VAL A 241 4.66 8.71 1.97
CA VAL A 241 3.20 8.87 2.08
C VAL A 241 2.77 8.41 3.45
N GLY A 242 2.48 9.37 4.31
CA GLY A 242 2.17 9.19 5.72
C GLY A 242 1.20 10.24 6.24
N SER A 243 0.71 10.06 7.47
CA SER A 243 -0.03 11.12 8.17
C SER A 243 0.90 12.16 8.81
N GLY A 244 2.19 11.84 8.98
CA GLY A 244 3.15 12.63 9.72
C GLY A 244 2.91 12.63 11.23
N LYS A 245 2.11 11.69 11.75
CA LYS A 245 1.72 11.60 13.17
C LYS A 245 1.99 10.22 13.73
N GLU A 246 2.60 10.19 14.91
CA GLU A 246 2.79 8.95 15.66
C GLU A 246 1.53 8.59 16.44
N THR A 247 1.19 7.32 16.41
CA THR A 247 0.11 6.74 17.21
C THR A 247 0.63 5.49 17.92
N THR A 248 0.50 5.42 19.26
CA THR A 248 0.83 4.21 20.02
C THR A 248 -0.20 3.12 19.77
N ILE A 249 0.22 1.86 19.86
CA ILE A 249 -0.69 0.73 19.68
C ILE A 249 -1.71 0.66 20.83
N ASN A 250 -1.33 1.08 22.04
CA ASN A 250 -2.24 1.21 23.18
C ASN A 250 -3.39 2.21 22.89
N TYR A 251 -3.03 3.41 22.41
CA TYR A 251 -4.04 4.40 22.04
C TYR A 251 -4.96 3.88 20.94
N LEU A 252 -4.39 3.27 19.90
CA LEU A 252 -5.16 2.68 18.80
C LEU A 252 -6.17 1.64 19.28
N ALA A 253 -5.71 0.69 20.14
CA ALA A 253 -6.58 -0.35 20.70
C ALA A 253 -7.74 0.23 21.51
N SER A 254 -7.46 1.24 22.35
CA SER A 254 -8.48 1.95 23.13
C SER A 254 -9.51 2.64 22.23
N GLN A 255 -9.07 3.36 21.17
CA GLN A 255 -9.99 4.02 20.24
C GLN A 255 -10.90 3.04 19.51
N ILE A 256 -10.35 1.92 19.03
CA ILE A 256 -11.13 0.88 18.34
C ILE A 256 -12.10 0.21 19.30
N ASN A 257 -11.65 -0.15 20.51
CA ASN A 257 -12.52 -0.75 21.52
C ASN A 257 -13.71 0.16 21.82
N ASN A 258 -13.46 1.44 22.06
CA ASN A 258 -14.51 2.44 22.35
C ASN A 258 -15.53 2.55 21.19
N LEU A 259 -15.07 2.56 19.93
CA LEU A 259 -15.95 2.58 18.76
C LEU A 259 -16.83 1.32 18.68
N CYS A 260 -16.35 0.18 19.17
CA CYS A 260 -17.08 -1.10 19.20
C CYS A 260 -17.89 -1.30 20.51
N GLY A 261 -18.05 -0.28 21.35
CA GLY A 261 -18.85 -0.33 22.58
C GLY A 261 -18.08 -0.61 23.86
N GLY A 262 -16.73 -0.66 23.82
CA GLY A 262 -15.86 -0.71 25.00
C GLY A 262 -15.86 -2.02 25.79
N LYS A 263 -16.33 -3.13 25.20
CA LYS A 263 -16.56 -4.40 25.92
C LYS A 263 -15.37 -5.36 25.88
N SER A 264 -14.41 -5.16 24.99
CA SER A 264 -13.27 -6.04 24.84
C SER A 264 -12.19 -5.74 25.86
N GLU A 265 -11.64 -6.80 26.45
CA GLU A 265 -10.44 -6.69 27.28
C GLU A 265 -9.22 -6.38 26.40
N ILE A 266 -8.34 -5.48 26.84
CA ILE A 266 -7.06 -5.23 26.16
C ILE A 266 -5.98 -6.03 26.89
N LYS A 267 -5.36 -6.99 26.19
CA LYS A 267 -4.33 -7.88 26.71
C LYS A 267 -2.98 -7.64 26.06
N HIS A 268 -1.94 -7.50 26.86
CA HIS A 268 -0.56 -7.50 26.36
C HIS A 268 -0.04 -8.94 26.32
N ILE A 269 0.55 -9.31 25.20
CA ILE A 269 1.15 -10.64 24.96
C ILE A 269 2.60 -10.47 24.49
N ASP A 270 3.33 -11.57 24.37
CA ASP A 270 4.74 -11.55 23.99
C ASP A 270 4.97 -10.80 22.66
N ARG A 271 6.16 -10.22 22.51
CA ARG A 271 6.57 -9.55 21.27
C ARG A 271 6.56 -10.53 20.11
N ARG A 272 6.33 -10.01 18.92
CA ARG A 272 6.47 -10.79 17.69
C ARG A 272 7.94 -11.07 17.40
N ASP A 273 8.20 -12.11 16.62
CA ASP A 273 9.54 -12.42 16.11
C ASP A 273 9.95 -11.50 14.96
N ILE A 274 8.98 -10.81 14.35
CA ILE A 274 9.19 -9.95 13.16
C ILE A 274 8.62 -8.55 13.35
N ASP A 275 9.18 -7.56 12.64
CA ASP A 275 8.75 -6.14 12.60
C ASP A 275 8.72 -5.45 13.97
N ASN A 276 9.74 -5.71 14.80
CA ASN A 276 9.91 -5.15 16.15
C ASN A 276 10.49 -3.71 16.11
N ILE A 277 9.87 -2.84 15.33
CA ILE A 277 10.28 -1.44 15.21
C ILE A 277 9.61 -0.64 16.32
N ARG A 278 10.41 0.11 17.09
CA ARG A 278 9.88 0.87 18.24
C ARG A 278 9.05 2.07 17.80
N ARG A 279 9.60 2.90 16.89
CA ARG A 279 8.94 4.13 16.45
C ARG A 279 9.02 4.27 14.93
N ARG A 280 7.93 4.74 14.31
CA ARG A 280 7.89 5.03 12.88
C ARG A 280 6.89 6.15 12.60
N VAL A 281 7.40 7.26 12.09
CA VAL A 281 6.61 8.39 11.57
C VAL A 281 7.32 9.00 10.37
N MET A 282 6.57 9.29 9.32
CA MET A 282 7.08 9.78 8.06
C MET A 282 7.18 11.31 8.06
N ASN A 283 8.28 11.86 7.55
CA ASN A 283 8.30 13.25 7.12
C ASN A 283 7.59 13.34 5.77
N ILE A 284 6.59 14.23 5.66
CA ILE A 284 5.77 14.42 4.46
C ILE A 284 6.01 15.78 3.79
N GLU A 285 7.03 16.53 4.19
CA GLU A 285 7.29 17.87 3.63
C GLU A 285 7.66 17.81 2.15
N LYS A 286 8.40 16.78 1.71
CA LYS A 286 8.76 16.62 0.31
C LYS A 286 7.51 16.46 -0.57
N ILE A 287 6.62 15.54 -0.26
CA ILE A 287 5.41 15.33 -1.05
C ILE A 287 4.49 16.55 -0.99
N ARG A 288 4.39 17.20 0.16
CA ARG A 288 3.64 18.45 0.34
C ARG A 288 4.17 19.56 -0.57
N HIS A 289 5.49 19.73 -0.63
CA HIS A 289 6.09 20.76 -1.46
C HIS A 289 5.97 20.46 -2.96
N PHE A 290 6.30 19.24 -3.38
CA PHE A 290 6.34 18.84 -4.79
C PHE A 290 4.97 18.65 -5.39
N LEU A 291 4.06 17.95 -4.68
CA LEU A 291 2.77 17.52 -5.18
C LEU A 291 1.58 18.28 -4.59
N ARG A 292 1.82 19.17 -3.64
CA ARG A 292 0.77 19.89 -2.89
C ARG A 292 -0.19 18.94 -2.17
N TRP A 293 0.28 17.74 -1.87
CA TRP A 293 -0.50 16.74 -1.14
C TRP A 293 -0.34 16.88 0.37
N VAL A 294 -1.45 16.72 1.07
CA VAL A 294 -1.50 16.57 2.53
C VAL A 294 -2.59 15.54 2.87
N PRO A 295 -2.43 14.74 3.94
CA PRO A 295 -3.48 13.84 4.39
C PRO A 295 -4.69 14.64 4.88
N THR A 296 -5.89 14.27 4.46
CA THR A 296 -7.14 14.96 4.76
C THR A 296 -7.97 14.23 5.81
N VAL A 297 -7.76 12.92 5.96
CA VAL A 297 -8.51 12.08 6.89
C VAL A 297 -7.70 11.82 8.15
N ASN A 298 -8.13 12.40 9.28
CA ASN A 298 -7.50 12.10 10.57
C ASN A 298 -7.84 10.69 11.06
N LEU A 299 -7.06 10.19 12.04
CA LEU A 299 -7.20 8.82 12.54
C LEU A 299 -8.62 8.50 13.01
N GLN A 300 -9.24 9.39 13.78
CA GLN A 300 -10.58 9.16 14.34
C GLN A 300 -11.66 9.08 13.24
N ALA A 301 -11.59 9.94 12.24
CA ALA A 301 -12.49 9.89 11.09
C ALA A 301 -12.28 8.59 10.29
N GLY A 302 -11.02 8.23 9.98
CA GLY A 302 -10.70 7.02 9.26
C GLY A 302 -11.11 5.75 10.00
N LEU A 303 -10.95 5.71 11.34
CA LEU A 303 -11.42 4.57 12.14
C LEU A 303 -12.95 4.45 12.11
N ARG A 304 -13.70 5.56 12.19
CA ARG A 304 -15.17 5.55 12.07
C ARG A 304 -15.61 5.03 10.69
N ASN A 305 -15.01 5.53 9.61
CA ASN A 305 -15.32 5.08 8.26
C ASN A 305 -15.03 3.58 8.07
N THR A 306 -13.90 3.12 8.61
CA THR A 306 -13.52 1.69 8.57
C THR A 306 -14.51 0.83 9.35
N TYR A 307 -14.92 1.28 10.54
CA TYR A 307 -15.90 0.58 11.38
C TYR A 307 -17.25 0.47 10.70
N GLN A 308 -17.75 1.59 10.12
CA GLN A 308 -19.01 1.60 9.40
C GLN A 308 -18.96 0.59 8.23
N TRP A 309 -17.91 0.63 7.41
CA TRP A 309 -17.74 -0.29 6.30
C TRP A 309 -17.72 -1.76 6.77
N LEU A 310 -17.01 -2.05 7.86
CA LEU A 310 -16.97 -3.41 8.43
C LEU A 310 -18.34 -3.89 8.89
N ARG A 311 -19.13 -3.03 9.53
CA ARG A 311 -20.50 -3.36 9.93
C ARG A 311 -21.38 -3.71 8.73
N GLU A 312 -21.36 -2.89 7.70
CA GLU A 312 -22.16 -3.09 6.48
C GLU A 312 -21.77 -4.38 5.75
N ASN A 313 -20.49 -4.76 5.75
CA ASN A 313 -19.99 -5.92 5.02
C ASN A 313 -19.90 -7.22 5.84
N LYS A 314 -20.01 -7.15 7.18
CA LYS A 314 -20.17 -8.33 8.05
C LYS A 314 -21.65 -8.68 8.33
N GLY A 315 -22.59 -7.84 7.90
CA GLY A 315 -24.03 -8.05 8.14
C GLY A 315 -24.44 -7.89 9.61
N ILE A 316 -23.73 -7.03 10.38
CA ILE A 316 -23.98 -6.75 11.82
C ILE A 316 -24.67 -5.41 11.97
#